data_df5127393961e3fc605f9c89e1fa1afa
#
_entry.id   df5127393961e3fc605f9c89e1fa1afa
#
_cell.length_a   1.000
_cell.length_b   1.000
_cell.length_c   1.000
_cell.angle_alpha   90.00
_cell.angle_beta   90.00
_cell.angle_gamma   90.00
#
_symmetry.space_group_name_H-M   'P 1'
#
loop_
_entity.id
_entity.type
_entity.pdbx_description
1 polymer ?
#
loop_
_entity_poly.entity_id
_entity_poly.type
_entity_poly.pdbx_seq_one_letter_code
_entity_poly.pdbx_strand_id
1 'polypeptide(L)'
;MIKNAVAYVFRKRTRTALIFLILTLILAVIYAGFSIMKTSEKMTSAINSANDFGVKIRSLKSETFNAESFESAGKELGVEKIYQYEGVAELKNGKVVTGEQMVMREDLPGYLGNAVMLQAISDVGKDALFRSEVFKLIEGKNIARGEAGKVLVHKELAKKNQWKVGDKVSLKVLGEEKELELLIQGIFTGKKQEKYTGMSSDFSENMMFTDYATMAQIFGKKKLVTSLKILVSDSEKLAALKAEMNKKSVQLEDFEMIEEENQFSGMVESLDIVKQMIFLMIMAVIGAGIIVLSLVLILWVRERMYEIGILLAIGRSKIKIVGQFILELVFVSLPAMILAAILGRVFVGWILNAVLQKEGLDNLDLSSFTTGGGMDIFAMSYGLLILIMVLAVIVASWMILTKKPKDILAKIS
;
A
#
# COMPACT_ATOMS: atom_id res chain seq x y z
N MET A 1 -22.64 -39.51 11.69
CA MET A 1 -22.50 -38.13 12.13
C MET A 1 -22.67 -37.17 10.95
N ILE A 2 -21.88 -37.29 9.89
CA ILE A 2 -21.89 -36.37 8.73
C ILE A 2 -23.28 -36.31 8.07
N LYS A 3 -23.91 -37.44 7.73
CA LYS A 3 -25.26 -37.46 7.13
C LYS A 3 -26.33 -36.74 7.98
N ASN A 4 -26.25 -36.84 9.30
CA ASN A 4 -27.19 -36.17 10.20
C ASN A 4 -26.95 -34.67 10.28
N ALA A 5 -25.66 -34.20 10.26
CA ALA A 5 -25.32 -32.81 10.23
C ALA A 5 -25.79 -32.10 8.94
N VAL A 6 -25.55 -32.74 7.79
CA VAL A 6 -26.02 -32.23 6.48
C VAL A 6 -27.55 -32.16 6.41
N ALA A 7 -28.25 -33.25 6.80
CA ALA A 7 -29.70 -33.27 6.78
C ALA A 7 -30.32 -32.18 7.68
N TYR A 8 -29.66 -31.86 8.80
CA TYR A 8 -30.15 -30.85 9.73
C TYR A 8 -29.98 -29.44 9.18
N VAL A 9 -28.83 -29.15 8.55
CA VAL A 9 -28.54 -27.85 7.89
C VAL A 9 -29.66 -27.53 6.88
N PHE A 10 -30.10 -28.51 6.08
CA PHE A 10 -31.14 -28.30 5.06
C PHE A 10 -32.56 -28.23 5.63
N ARG A 11 -32.81 -28.84 6.79
CA ARG A 11 -34.18 -28.92 7.40
C ARG A 11 -34.58 -27.60 8.10
N LYS A 12 -33.62 -26.84 8.65
CA LYS A 12 -33.85 -25.57 9.42
C LYS A 12 -33.28 -24.35 8.72
N ARG A 13 -33.80 -24.06 7.51
CA ARG A 13 -33.24 -23.05 6.57
C ARG A 13 -33.02 -21.66 7.16
N THR A 14 -33.99 -21.11 7.89
CA THR A 14 -33.88 -19.74 8.47
C THR A 14 -32.77 -19.62 9.47
N ARG A 15 -32.52 -20.61 10.30
CA ARG A 15 -31.44 -20.59 11.30
C ARG A 15 -30.09 -20.80 10.68
N THR A 16 -30.01 -21.74 9.75
CA THR A 16 -28.79 -21.96 8.97
C THR A 16 -28.41 -20.71 8.19
N ALA A 17 -29.39 -19.99 7.60
CA ALA A 17 -29.16 -18.73 6.92
C ALA A 17 -28.62 -17.63 7.85
N LEU A 18 -29.15 -17.54 9.09
CA LEU A 18 -28.67 -16.56 10.07
C LEU A 18 -27.21 -16.85 10.47
N ILE A 19 -26.89 -18.12 10.78
CA ILE A 19 -25.51 -18.51 11.11
C ILE A 19 -24.59 -18.32 9.91
N PHE A 20 -25.02 -18.68 8.72
CA PHE A 20 -24.30 -18.47 7.49
C PHE A 20 -23.94 -16.99 7.30
N LEU A 21 -24.89 -16.08 7.50
CA LEU A 21 -24.68 -14.65 7.38
C LEU A 21 -23.68 -14.13 8.43
N ILE A 22 -23.82 -14.55 9.70
CA ILE A 22 -22.89 -14.18 10.77
C ILE A 22 -21.47 -14.67 10.45
N LEU A 23 -21.30 -15.95 10.08
CA LEU A 23 -19.99 -16.52 9.74
C LEU A 23 -19.37 -15.82 8.53
N THR A 24 -20.18 -15.52 7.51
CA THR A 24 -19.73 -14.79 6.33
C THR A 24 -19.22 -13.41 6.69
N LEU A 25 -19.95 -12.69 7.53
CA LEU A 25 -19.58 -11.32 7.92
C LEU A 25 -18.32 -11.32 8.78
N ILE A 26 -18.22 -12.20 9.78
CA ILE A 26 -17.02 -12.34 10.63
C ILE A 26 -15.80 -12.65 9.74
N LEU A 27 -15.91 -13.65 8.86
CA LEU A 27 -14.81 -14.06 7.99
C LEU A 27 -14.43 -12.99 6.99
N ALA A 28 -15.40 -12.25 6.42
CA ALA A 28 -15.12 -11.16 5.48
C ALA A 28 -14.32 -10.03 6.14
N VAL A 29 -14.67 -9.65 7.37
CA VAL A 29 -13.95 -8.60 8.10
C VAL A 29 -12.55 -9.05 8.52
N ILE A 30 -12.40 -10.28 9.00
CA ILE A 30 -11.08 -10.85 9.35
C ILE A 30 -10.18 -10.94 8.12
N TYR A 31 -10.71 -11.44 7.00
CA TYR A 31 -9.97 -11.54 5.74
C TYR A 31 -9.55 -10.15 5.21
N ALA A 32 -10.46 -9.18 5.25
CA ALA A 32 -10.15 -7.80 4.88
C ALA A 32 -9.04 -7.22 5.77
N GLY A 33 -9.14 -7.40 7.09
CA GLY A 33 -8.14 -6.92 8.04
C GLY A 33 -6.75 -7.53 7.79
N PHE A 34 -6.63 -8.84 7.65
CA PHE A 34 -5.34 -9.47 7.33
C PHE A 34 -4.81 -9.07 5.95
N SER A 35 -5.69 -8.88 4.96
CA SER A 35 -5.30 -8.42 3.64
C SER A 35 -4.68 -7.02 3.69
N ILE A 36 -5.29 -6.09 4.43
CA ILE A 36 -4.75 -4.73 4.61
C ILE A 36 -3.45 -4.75 5.40
N MET A 37 -3.36 -5.54 6.48
CA MET A 37 -2.11 -5.69 7.24
C MET A 37 -0.95 -6.16 6.35
N LYS A 38 -1.18 -7.18 5.54
CA LYS A 38 -0.14 -7.70 4.63
C LYS A 38 0.21 -6.71 3.52
N THR A 39 -0.76 -5.96 3.03
CA THR A 39 -0.51 -4.87 2.07
C THR A 39 0.36 -3.78 2.72
N SER A 40 0.03 -3.37 3.94
CA SER A 40 0.82 -2.40 4.70
C SER A 40 2.26 -2.89 4.95
N GLU A 41 2.43 -4.18 5.28
CA GLU A 41 3.77 -4.79 5.45
C GLU A 41 4.59 -4.76 4.16
N LYS A 42 3.97 -5.09 3.03
CA LYS A 42 4.64 -5.03 1.72
C LYS A 42 5.04 -3.60 1.39
N MET A 43 4.16 -2.62 1.64
CA MET A 43 4.48 -1.21 1.42
C MET A 43 5.63 -0.75 2.32
N THR A 44 5.58 -1.06 3.61
CA THR A 44 6.68 -0.75 4.54
C THR A 44 7.99 -1.41 4.11
N SER A 45 7.94 -2.67 3.68
CA SER A 45 9.13 -3.38 3.19
C SER A 45 9.68 -2.76 1.89
N ALA A 46 8.80 -2.37 0.96
CA ALA A 46 9.20 -1.68 -0.26
C ALA A 46 9.83 -0.32 0.04
N ILE A 47 9.24 0.45 0.95
CA ILE A 47 9.79 1.73 1.41
C ILE A 47 11.17 1.52 2.06
N ASN A 48 11.29 0.56 2.98
CA ASN A 48 12.55 0.29 3.67
C ASN A 48 13.63 -0.24 2.71
N SER A 49 13.26 -1.03 1.70
CA SER A 49 14.20 -1.47 0.67
C SER A 49 14.58 -0.36 -0.32
N ALA A 50 13.76 0.70 -0.42
CA ALA A 50 14.05 1.89 -1.19
C ALA A 50 14.94 2.88 -0.44
N ASN A 51 15.03 2.77 0.89
CA ASN A 51 15.92 3.61 1.70
C ASN A 51 17.36 3.17 1.49
N ASP A 52 18.14 4.01 0.81
CA ASP A 52 19.59 3.93 0.81
C ASP A 52 20.10 4.70 2.03
N PHE A 53 21.15 4.19 2.69
CA PHE A 53 21.85 4.99 3.69
C PHE A 53 22.54 6.15 2.98
N GLY A 54 22.20 7.37 3.32
CA GLY A 54 22.79 8.51 2.63
C GLY A 54 22.36 9.85 3.16
N VAL A 55 22.95 10.88 2.58
CA VAL A 55 22.65 12.28 2.86
C VAL A 55 22.20 12.94 1.57
N LYS A 56 21.04 13.59 1.60
CA LYS A 56 20.56 14.47 0.55
C LYS A 56 20.94 15.91 0.89
N ILE A 57 21.64 16.56 -0.01
CA ILE A 57 22.09 17.94 0.13
C ILE A 57 21.22 18.82 -0.76
N ARG A 58 20.70 19.90 -0.20
CA ARG A 58 19.94 20.93 -0.92
C ARG A 58 20.49 22.31 -0.53
N SER A 59 20.39 23.28 -1.44
CA SER A 59 20.70 24.67 -1.10
C SER A 59 19.51 25.31 -0.38
N LEU A 60 19.84 26.13 0.64
CA LEU A 60 18.85 26.97 1.35
C LEU A 60 18.65 28.32 0.67
N LYS A 61 19.63 28.76 -0.14
CA LYS A 61 19.62 30.09 -0.75
C LYS A 61 19.16 30.13 -2.20
N SER A 62 19.29 29.03 -2.90
CA SER A 62 18.99 28.95 -4.33
C SER A 62 18.32 27.63 -4.69
N GLU A 63 17.50 27.63 -5.75
CA GLU A 63 16.88 26.40 -6.24
C GLU A 63 17.90 25.40 -6.79
N THR A 64 19.02 25.89 -7.34
CA THR A 64 20.10 25.05 -7.88
C THR A 64 21.47 25.46 -7.33
N PHE A 65 22.36 24.48 -7.25
CA PHE A 65 23.77 24.71 -6.86
C PHE A 65 24.73 23.86 -7.69
N ASN A 66 26.02 24.23 -7.71
CA ASN A 66 27.03 23.45 -8.40
C ASN A 66 27.52 22.30 -7.53
N ALA A 67 27.21 21.04 -7.94
CA ALA A 67 27.58 19.83 -7.22
C ALA A 67 29.11 19.55 -7.19
N GLU A 68 29.92 20.25 -7.99
CA GLU A 68 31.38 20.12 -7.98
C GLU A 68 31.98 20.41 -6.60
N SER A 69 31.37 21.31 -5.84
CA SER A 69 31.79 21.62 -4.46
C SER A 69 31.77 20.41 -3.53
N PHE A 70 31.01 19.40 -3.85
CA PHE A 70 30.87 18.17 -3.07
C PHE A 70 31.57 16.96 -3.70
N GLU A 71 32.36 17.13 -4.76
CA GLU A 71 33.03 16.00 -5.42
C GLU A 71 34.01 15.23 -4.52
N SER A 72 34.65 15.95 -3.59
CA SER A 72 35.56 15.34 -2.62
C SER A 72 34.88 14.68 -1.43
N ALA A 73 33.58 14.95 -1.19
CA ALA A 73 32.87 14.41 -0.04
C ALA A 73 32.72 12.89 -0.14
N GLY A 74 33.08 12.18 0.92
CA GLY A 74 32.96 10.73 1.05
C GLY A 74 33.85 9.90 0.11
N LYS A 75 34.86 10.53 -0.56
CA LYS A 75 35.67 9.83 -1.56
C LYS A 75 36.41 8.60 -1.01
N GLU A 76 36.83 8.67 0.26
CA GLU A 76 37.50 7.55 0.96
C GLU A 76 36.54 6.47 1.45
N LEU A 77 35.24 6.77 1.52
CA LEU A 77 34.21 5.87 2.01
C LEU A 77 33.58 5.01 0.89
N GLY A 78 33.99 5.21 -0.37
CA GLY A 78 33.43 4.49 -1.51
C GLY A 78 31.95 4.81 -1.76
N VAL A 79 31.60 6.10 -1.64
CA VAL A 79 30.23 6.59 -1.80
C VAL A 79 29.78 6.58 -3.26
N GLU A 80 28.50 6.39 -3.46
CA GLU A 80 27.84 6.65 -4.74
C GLU A 80 27.14 8.02 -4.70
N LYS A 81 27.30 8.81 -5.75
CA LYS A 81 26.69 10.13 -5.89
C LYS A 81 25.60 10.09 -6.93
N ILE A 82 24.41 10.55 -6.55
CA ILE A 82 23.26 10.69 -7.44
C ILE A 82 22.96 12.19 -7.57
N TYR A 83 23.18 12.68 -8.78
CA TYR A 83 22.86 14.06 -9.16
C TYR A 83 21.40 14.12 -9.55
N GLN A 84 20.66 15.07 -9.00
CA GLN A 84 19.25 15.28 -9.29
C GLN A 84 19.00 16.75 -9.63
N TYR A 85 18.36 16.95 -10.77
CA TYR A 85 17.80 18.23 -11.15
C TYR A 85 16.29 18.09 -11.28
N GLU A 86 15.55 18.95 -10.62
CA GLU A 86 14.11 19.07 -10.71
C GLU A 86 13.78 20.47 -11.19
N GLY A 87 13.04 20.56 -12.28
CA GLY A 87 12.68 21.83 -12.87
C GLY A 87 11.40 21.75 -13.71
N VAL A 88 10.79 22.90 -13.88
CA VAL A 88 9.60 23.04 -14.73
C VAL A 88 10.04 23.22 -16.18
N ALA A 89 9.40 22.49 -17.10
CA ALA A 89 9.63 22.62 -18.52
C ALA A 89 8.31 22.82 -19.27
N GLU A 90 8.32 23.71 -20.24
CA GLU A 90 7.19 23.90 -21.17
C GLU A 90 7.17 22.74 -22.18
N LEU A 91 6.02 22.13 -22.36
CA LEU A 91 5.80 21.09 -23.36
C LEU A 91 5.48 21.73 -24.70
N LYS A 92 6.36 21.54 -25.71
CA LYS A 92 6.25 22.23 -27.01
C LYS A 92 5.41 21.48 -28.02
N ASN A 93 5.51 20.17 -28.08
CA ASN A 93 4.80 19.33 -29.07
C ASN A 93 3.68 18.49 -28.47
N GLY A 94 3.07 18.95 -27.38
CA GLY A 94 1.99 18.22 -26.72
C GLY A 94 1.16 19.10 -25.79
N LYS A 95 0.19 18.46 -25.11
CA LYS A 95 -0.69 19.10 -24.12
C LYS A 95 -0.62 18.34 -22.81
N VAL A 96 -0.55 19.07 -21.72
CA VAL A 96 -0.57 18.52 -20.36
C VAL A 96 -1.94 17.95 -20.00
N VAL A 97 -1.94 17.06 -19.03
CA VAL A 97 -3.18 16.56 -18.40
C VAL A 97 -3.67 17.64 -17.44
N THR A 98 -4.94 18.01 -17.58
CA THR A 98 -5.59 19.00 -16.71
C THR A 98 -6.64 18.30 -15.86
N GLY A 99 -6.56 18.44 -14.54
CA GLY A 99 -7.58 17.94 -13.61
C GLY A 99 -8.78 18.88 -13.51
N GLU A 100 -9.91 18.39 -13.02
CA GLU A 100 -11.14 19.17 -12.79
C GLU A 100 -10.96 20.32 -11.78
N GLN A 101 -9.93 20.24 -10.93
CA GLN A 101 -9.61 21.23 -9.90
C GLN A 101 -8.54 22.25 -10.34
N MET A 102 -8.15 22.26 -11.60
CA MET A 102 -7.12 23.18 -12.07
C MET A 102 -7.66 24.61 -12.16
N VAL A 103 -7.40 25.40 -11.14
CA VAL A 103 -7.59 26.85 -11.14
C VAL A 103 -6.31 27.46 -11.71
N MET A 104 -6.37 27.97 -12.93
CA MET A 104 -5.26 28.72 -13.51
C MET A 104 -5.07 30.02 -12.73
N ARG A 105 -3.87 30.26 -12.27
CA ARG A 105 -3.49 31.54 -11.65
C ARG A 105 -3.31 32.58 -12.75
N GLU A 106 -4.07 33.65 -12.68
CA GLU A 106 -4.01 34.77 -13.64
C GLU A 106 -2.67 35.53 -13.63
N ASP A 107 -1.94 35.43 -12.50
CA ASP A 107 -0.62 36.06 -12.31
C ASP A 107 0.54 35.26 -12.93
N LEU A 108 0.29 34.04 -13.42
CA LEU A 108 1.30 33.20 -14.07
C LEU A 108 1.33 33.40 -15.60
N PRO A 109 2.53 33.39 -16.20
CA PRO A 109 2.64 33.43 -17.66
C PRO A 109 1.91 32.26 -18.31
N GLY A 110 1.23 32.51 -19.43
CA GLY A 110 0.36 31.51 -20.10
C GLY A 110 1.07 30.21 -20.52
N TYR A 111 2.40 30.22 -20.70
CA TYR A 111 3.16 29.00 -21.01
C TYR A 111 3.25 28.03 -19.81
N LEU A 112 3.05 28.49 -18.59
CA LEU A 112 3.02 27.63 -17.40
C LEU A 112 1.73 26.78 -17.32
N GLY A 113 0.70 27.12 -18.09
CA GLY A 113 -0.49 26.29 -18.26
C GLY A 113 -0.23 25.01 -19.06
N ASN A 114 0.93 24.89 -19.76
CA ASN A 114 1.34 23.70 -20.51
C ASN A 114 2.71 23.19 -20.02
N ALA A 115 2.93 23.24 -18.71
CA ALA A 115 4.18 22.90 -18.09
C ALA A 115 4.17 21.50 -17.48
N VAL A 116 5.28 20.81 -17.60
CA VAL A 116 5.57 19.50 -17.01
C VAL A 116 6.67 19.62 -15.98
N MET A 117 6.68 18.74 -14.99
CA MET A 117 7.79 18.57 -14.06
C MET A 117 8.83 17.65 -14.68
N LEU A 118 10.00 18.17 -14.98
CA LEU A 118 11.14 17.38 -15.48
C LEU A 118 12.06 17.03 -14.32
N GLN A 119 12.21 15.73 -14.06
CA GLN A 119 13.18 15.20 -13.12
C GLN A 119 14.32 14.51 -13.87
N ALA A 120 15.53 15.09 -13.77
CA ALA A 120 16.74 14.52 -14.33
C ALA A 120 17.58 13.91 -13.20
N ILE A 121 17.79 12.60 -13.23
CA ILE A 121 18.43 11.83 -12.16
C ILE A 121 19.52 10.96 -12.78
N SER A 122 20.72 10.92 -12.20
CA SER A 122 21.83 10.15 -12.76
C SER A 122 21.62 8.63 -12.74
N ASP A 123 20.61 8.14 -12.04
CA ASP A 123 20.11 6.76 -12.10
C ASP A 123 18.61 6.78 -11.76
N VAL A 124 17.76 6.76 -12.79
CA VAL A 124 16.31 6.81 -12.61
C VAL A 124 15.79 5.58 -11.86
N GLY A 125 16.46 4.44 -11.98
CA GLY A 125 16.09 3.21 -11.25
C GLY A 125 16.30 3.32 -9.74
N LYS A 126 17.11 4.28 -9.28
CA LYS A 126 17.34 4.58 -7.86
C LYS A 126 16.48 5.71 -7.33
N ASP A 127 15.58 6.25 -8.14
CA ASP A 127 14.59 7.20 -7.64
C ASP A 127 13.67 6.53 -6.61
N ALA A 128 13.43 7.22 -5.51
CA ALA A 128 12.67 6.69 -4.39
C ALA A 128 11.23 6.33 -4.77
N LEU A 129 10.60 7.06 -5.70
CA LEU A 129 9.23 6.79 -6.14
C LEU A 129 9.14 5.50 -6.98
N PHE A 130 10.16 5.21 -7.79
CA PHE A 130 10.22 3.93 -8.52
C PHE A 130 10.60 2.78 -7.62
N ARG A 131 11.54 2.95 -6.68
CA ARG A 131 11.96 1.90 -5.74
C ARG A 131 10.87 1.53 -4.74
N SER A 132 10.10 2.51 -4.27
CA SER A 132 8.95 2.28 -3.37
C SER A 132 7.70 1.78 -4.09
N GLU A 133 7.79 1.54 -5.41
CA GLU A 133 6.68 1.13 -6.26
C GLU A 133 5.49 2.12 -6.32
N VAL A 134 5.68 3.35 -5.84
CA VAL A 134 4.71 4.45 -6.04
C VAL A 134 4.56 4.75 -7.52
N PHE A 135 5.69 4.74 -8.26
CA PHE A 135 5.69 4.75 -9.71
C PHE A 135 6.14 3.40 -10.26
N LYS A 136 5.44 2.91 -11.28
CA LYS A 136 5.73 1.63 -11.93
C LYS A 136 5.86 1.81 -13.43
N LEU A 137 6.94 1.27 -14.00
CA LEU A 137 7.08 1.19 -15.44
C LEU A 137 6.09 0.14 -15.97
N ILE A 138 5.27 0.53 -16.93
CA ILE A 138 4.23 -0.33 -17.53
C ILE A 138 4.54 -0.70 -18.99
N GLU A 139 5.35 0.12 -19.68
CA GLU A 139 5.74 -0.12 -21.08
C GLU A 139 7.16 0.39 -21.31
N GLY A 140 7.90 -0.29 -22.20
CA GLY A 140 9.27 0.08 -22.53
C GLY A 140 10.32 -0.36 -21.53
N LYS A 141 11.38 0.43 -21.37
CA LYS A 141 12.52 0.16 -20.48
C LYS A 141 12.85 1.38 -19.64
N ASN A 142 13.45 1.16 -18.46
CA ASN A 142 14.00 2.23 -17.67
C ASN A 142 15.22 2.87 -18.36
N ILE A 143 15.55 4.09 -17.98
CA ILE A 143 16.71 4.81 -18.51
C ILE A 143 17.91 4.39 -17.69
N ALA A 144 18.93 3.86 -18.36
CA ALA A 144 20.18 3.52 -17.69
C ALA A 144 21.05 4.76 -17.45
N ARG A 145 21.93 4.67 -16.46
CA ARG A 145 22.84 5.75 -16.10
C ARG A 145 23.69 6.21 -17.30
N GLY A 146 23.67 7.49 -17.61
CA GLY A 146 24.42 8.08 -18.72
C GLY A 146 23.71 8.00 -20.08
N GLU A 147 22.50 7.46 -20.14
CA GLU A 147 21.71 7.43 -21.38
C GLU A 147 20.99 8.78 -21.63
N ALA A 148 21.74 9.77 -22.09
CA ALA A 148 21.19 11.08 -22.40
C ALA A 148 20.17 11.09 -23.55
N GLY A 149 19.27 12.07 -23.56
CA GLY A 149 18.31 12.27 -24.65
C GLY A 149 17.09 11.35 -24.62
N LYS A 150 16.87 10.63 -23.51
CA LYS A 150 15.74 9.72 -23.32
C LYS A 150 14.84 10.22 -22.18
N VAL A 151 13.54 9.86 -22.24
CA VAL A 151 12.55 10.29 -21.25
C VAL A 151 11.57 9.17 -20.93
N LEU A 152 11.19 9.08 -19.63
CA LEU A 152 10.01 8.33 -19.20
C LEU A 152 8.85 9.30 -19.05
N VAL A 153 7.67 8.90 -19.56
CA VAL A 153 6.47 9.73 -19.58
C VAL A 153 5.36 9.04 -18.80
N HIS A 154 4.56 9.82 -18.08
CA HIS A 154 3.42 9.26 -17.37
C HIS A 154 2.34 8.77 -18.35
N LYS A 155 1.65 7.66 -18.01
CA LYS A 155 0.61 7.01 -18.82
C LYS A 155 -0.47 7.97 -19.29
N GLU A 156 -1.00 8.81 -18.41
CA GLU A 156 -2.08 9.73 -18.76
C GLU A 156 -1.61 10.82 -19.70
N LEU A 157 -0.37 11.31 -19.55
CA LEU A 157 0.25 12.27 -20.47
C LEU A 157 0.49 11.64 -21.84
N ALA A 158 1.00 10.40 -21.88
CA ALA A 158 1.18 9.66 -23.12
C ALA A 158 -0.15 9.40 -23.83
N LYS A 159 -1.19 9.00 -23.09
CA LYS A 159 -2.56 8.80 -23.62
C LYS A 159 -3.16 10.09 -24.18
N LYS A 160 -3.00 11.22 -23.45
CA LYS A 160 -3.52 12.54 -23.87
C LYS A 160 -2.96 12.97 -25.22
N ASN A 161 -1.68 12.67 -25.45
CA ASN A 161 -0.95 13.07 -26.67
C ASN A 161 -0.81 11.94 -27.69
N GLN A 162 -1.39 10.76 -27.44
CA GLN A 162 -1.29 9.56 -28.28
C GLN A 162 0.16 9.10 -28.53
N TRP A 163 1.06 9.37 -27.57
CA TRP A 163 2.46 8.99 -27.63
C TRP A 163 2.68 7.52 -27.31
N LYS A 164 3.68 6.95 -27.96
CA LYS A 164 4.17 5.59 -27.77
C LYS A 164 5.66 5.59 -27.45
N VAL A 165 6.16 4.48 -26.96
CA VAL A 165 7.61 4.26 -26.83
C VAL A 165 8.26 4.37 -28.20
N GLY A 166 9.28 5.21 -28.33
CA GLY A 166 9.97 5.54 -29.56
C GLY A 166 9.59 6.90 -30.17
N ASP A 167 8.52 7.54 -29.69
CA ASP A 167 8.16 8.90 -30.14
C ASP A 167 9.07 9.96 -29.51
N LYS A 168 9.10 11.15 -30.09
CA LYS A 168 9.90 12.28 -29.64
C LYS A 168 9.05 13.32 -28.91
N VAL A 169 9.59 13.83 -27.83
CA VAL A 169 8.99 14.92 -27.05
C VAL A 169 9.93 16.11 -27.03
N SER A 170 9.40 17.30 -27.29
CA SER A 170 10.15 18.56 -27.24
C SER A 170 9.78 19.35 -25.99
N LEU A 171 10.79 19.69 -25.20
CA LEU A 171 10.67 20.42 -23.94
C LEU A 171 11.56 21.66 -23.96
N LYS A 172 11.08 22.75 -23.37
CA LYS A 172 11.89 23.92 -23.05
C LYS A 172 11.94 24.12 -21.54
N VAL A 173 13.11 23.90 -20.95
CA VAL A 173 13.30 24.09 -19.50
C VAL A 173 13.16 25.58 -19.18
N LEU A 174 12.44 25.87 -18.11
CA LEU A 174 12.19 27.25 -17.69
C LEU A 174 13.49 27.94 -17.30
N GLY A 175 13.66 29.18 -17.79
CA GLY A 175 14.92 29.95 -17.58
C GLY A 175 16.05 29.63 -18.55
N GLU A 176 15.88 28.65 -19.44
CA GLU A 176 16.86 28.23 -20.42
C GLU A 176 16.41 28.54 -21.85
N GLU A 177 17.35 28.84 -22.74
CA GLU A 177 17.02 29.16 -24.14
C GLU A 177 16.93 27.91 -25.01
N LYS A 178 17.67 26.86 -24.67
CA LYS A 178 17.73 25.62 -25.46
C LYS A 178 16.50 24.75 -25.26
N GLU A 179 16.02 24.19 -26.37
CA GLU A 179 15.02 23.12 -26.38
C GLU A 179 15.70 21.76 -26.29
N LEU A 180 15.05 20.84 -25.58
CA LEU A 180 15.42 19.44 -25.49
C LEU A 180 14.49 18.61 -26.37
N GLU A 181 15.06 17.82 -27.27
CA GLU A 181 14.32 16.80 -28.00
C GLU A 181 14.68 15.43 -27.38
N LEU A 182 13.69 14.77 -26.75
CA LEU A 182 13.86 13.54 -25.99
C LEU A 182 13.08 12.40 -26.61
N LEU A 183 13.67 11.20 -26.63
CA LEU A 183 13.03 9.98 -27.09
C LEU A 183 12.30 9.30 -25.92
N ILE A 184 11.01 8.99 -26.09
CA ILE A 184 10.26 8.23 -25.08
C ILE A 184 10.79 6.80 -25.04
N GLN A 185 11.46 6.44 -23.92
CA GLN A 185 12.02 5.10 -23.69
C GLN A 185 11.04 4.20 -22.95
N GLY A 186 10.18 4.77 -22.12
CA GLY A 186 9.19 4.01 -21.38
C GLY A 186 8.05 4.87 -20.87
N ILE A 187 6.98 4.18 -20.50
CA ILE A 187 5.76 4.77 -19.94
C ILE A 187 5.58 4.21 -18.53
N PHE A 188 5.34 5.09 -17.57
CA PHE A 188 5.12 4.72 -16.18
C PHE A 188 3.73 5.17 -15.71
N THR A 189 3.28 4.61 -14.59
CA THR A 189 2.04 4.96 -13.90
C THR A 189 2.28 5.11 -12.42
N GLY A 190 1.37 5.76 -11.72
CA GLY A 190 1.41 5.98 -10.29
C GLY A 190 1.09 7.42 -9.92
N LYS A 191 0.91 7.68 -8.63
CA LYS A 191 0.64 9.02 -8.12
C LYS A 191 1.38 9.24 -6.81
N LYS A 192 2.11 10.35 -6.70
CA LYS A 192 2.70 10.82 -5.45
C LYS A 192 1.73 11.78 -4.75
N GLN A 193 1.96 12.07 -3.48
CA GLN A 193 1.29 13.17 -2.80
C GLN A 193 1.57 14.49 -3.53
N GLU A 194 0.51 15.21 -3.88
CA GLU A 194 0.57 16.44 -4.66
C GLU A 194 0.29 17.65 -3.79
N LYS A 195 1.06 18.71 -4.01
CA LYS A 195 0.78 20.02 -3.44
C LYS A 195 0.52 20.97 -4.59
N TYR A 196 -0.76 21.30 -4.78
CA TYR A 196 -1.17 22.15 -5.89
C TYR A 196 -0.81 23.61 -5.61
N THR A 197 0.00 24.23 -6.49
CA THR A 197 0.43 25.63 -6.43
C THR A 197 -0.18 26.47 -7.56
N GLY A 198 -1.00 25.87 -8.42
CA GLY A 198 -1.62 26.51 -9.58
C GLY A 198 -0.98 26.16 -10.91
N MET A 199 0.04 25.30 -10.93
CA MET A 199 0.73 24.88 -12.14
C MET A 199 0.35 23.47 -12.56
N SER A 200 0.31 23.21 -13.86
CA SER A 200 0.07 21.87 -14.40
C SER A 200 1.18 20.87 -14.03
N SER A 201 2.38 21.36 -13.82
CA SER A 201 3.54 20.56 -13.39
C SER A 201 3.44 19.99 -11.99
N ASP A 202 2.47 20.45 -11.17
CA ASP A 202 2.25 19.93 -9.81
C ASP A 202 1.67 18.52 -9.81
N PHE A 203 0.99 18.14 -10.89
CA PHE A 203 0.33 16.85 -11.01
C PHE A 203 1.30 15.74 -11.41
N SER A 204 1.16 14.57 -10.80
CA SER A 204 1.96 13.37 -11.11
C SER A 204 1.83 12.95 -12.57
N GLU A 205 0.64 13.17 -13.17
CA GLU A 205 0.34 12.87 -14.56
C GLU A 205 1.20 13.68 -15.54
N ASN A 206 1.72 14.84 -15.12
CA ASN A 206 2.56 15.72 -15.90
C ASN A 206 4.05 15.62 -15.50
N MET A 207 4.44 14.55 -14.82
CA MET A 207 5.85 14.29 -14.50
C MET A 207 6.54 13.52 -15.61
N MET A 208 7.79 13.87 -15.82
CA MET A 208 8.71 13.23 -16.76
C MET A 208 10.06 12.98 -16.10
N PHE A 209 10.68 11.84 -16.40
CA PHE A 209 12.01 11.48 -15.86
C PHE A 209 13.01 11.32 -16.99
N THR A 210 14.21 11.83 -16.80
CA THR A 210 15.35 11.68 -17.75
C THR A 210 16.65 11.39 -16.98
N ASP A 211 17.67 10.92 -17.67
CA ASP A 211 19.01 10.82 -17.09
C ASP A 211 19.63 12.22 -16.92
N TYR A 212 20.36 12.41 -15.81
CA TYR A 212 21.04 13.70 -15.53
C TYR A 212 22.02 14.11 -16.64
N ALA A 213 22.62 13.15 -17.38
CA ALA A 213 23.49 13.44 -18.51
C ALA A 213 22.77 14.25 -19.61
N THR A 214 21.44 14.18 -19.70
CA THR A 214 20.65 15.02 -20.59
C THR A 214 20.80 16.51 -20.29
N MET A 215 20.93 16.88 -19.00
CA MET A 215 21.05 18.25 -18.54
C MET A 215 22.40 18.88 -18.93
N ALA A 216 23.42 18.07 -19.22
CA ALA A 216 24.70 18.57 -19.75
C ALA A 216 24.53 19.26 -21.12
N GLN A 217 23.48 18.95 -21.88
CA GLN A 217 23.14 19.62 -23.13
C GLN A 217 22.69 21.09 -22.91
N ILE A 218 22.13 21.38 -21.72
CA ILE A 218 21.68 22.70 -21.30
C ILE A 218 22.79 23.43 -20.53
N PHE A 219 23.28 22.80 -19.46
CA PHE A 219 24.20 23.46 -18.49
C PHE A 219 25.68 23.42 -18.92
N GLY A 220 25.99 22.66 -19.98
CA GLY A 220 27.36 22.49 -20.45
C GLY A 220 28.19 21.73 -19.41
N LYS A 221 29.34 22.34 -19.01
CA LYS A 221 30.28 21.75 -18.04
C LYS A 221 29.85 21.91 -16.58
N LYS A 222 28.90 22.81 -16.28
CA LYS A 222 28.44 23.03 -14.89
C LYS A 222 27.56 21.91 -14.43
N LYS A 223 27.84 21.34 -13.25
CA LYS A 223 27.00 20.29 -12.63
C LYS A 223 25.94 20.94 -11.73
N LEU A 224 25.00 21.66 -12.35
CA LEU A 224 23.90 22.30 -11.63
C LEU A 224 22.87 21.24 -11.21
N VAL A 225 22.58 21.17 -9.92
CA VAL A 225 21.61 20.25 -9.32
C VAL A 225 20.67 21.00 -8.37
N THR A 226 19.44 20.49 -8.21
CA THR A 226 18.53 20.90 -7.15
C THR A 226 18.81 20.14 -5.86
N SER A 227 19.32 18.91 -6.00
CA SER A 227 19.80 18.12 -4.87
C SER A 227 20.89 17.15 -5.29
N LEU A 228 21.76 16.83 -4.34
CA LEU A 228 22.80 15.81 -4.48
C LEU A 228 22.59 14.78 -3.38
N LYS A 229 22.44 13.50 -3.75
CA LYS A 229 22.42 12.40 -2.80
C LYS A 229 23.80 11.74 -2.78
N ILE A 230 24.31 11.54 -1.57
CA ILE A 230 25.55 10.80 -1.33
C ILE A 230 25.17 9.53 -0.57
N LEU A 231 25.25 8.39 -1.25
CA LEU A 231 24.82 7.10 -0.72
C LEU A 231 26.02 6.32 -0.19
N VAL A 232 25.81 5.60 0.90
CA VAL A 232 26.78 4.73 1.56
C VAL A 232 26.19 3.34 1.73
N SER A 233 27.06 2.33 1.93
CA SER A 233 26.63 0.93 2.03
C SER A 233 26.02 0.55 3.39
N ASP A 234 26.30 1.32 4.44
CA ASP A 234 25.90 0.99 5.81
C ASP A 234 25.82 2.22 6.72
N SER A 235 25.21 2.04 7.89
CA SER A 235 25.01 3.11 8.88
C SER A 235 26.30 3.62 9.53
N GLU A 236 27.35 2.79 9.63
CA GLU A 236 28.65 3.23 10.18
C GLU A 236 29.31 4.23 9.23
N LYS A 237 29.31 3.94 7.94
CA LYS A 237 29.79 4.87 6.91
C LYS A 237 28.95 6.14 6.83
N LEU A 238 27.64 6.06 7.11
CA LEU A 238 26.78 7.23 7.18
C LEU A 238 27.22 8.15 8.33
N ALA A 239 27.52 7.60 9.51
CA ALA A 239 28.04 8.37 10.64
C ALA A 239 29.39 9.01 10.32
N ALA A 240 30.29 8.27 9.64
CA ALA A 240 31.59 8.78 9.19
C ALA A 240 31.45 9.90 8.15
N LEU A 241 30.54 9.75 7.18
CA LEU A 241 30.23 10.77 6.16
C LEU A 241 29.72 12.05 6.81
N LYS A 242 28.80 11.95 7.77
CA LYS A 242 28.29 13.11 8.54
C LYS A 242 29.40 13.80 9.31
N ALA A 243 30.29 13.06 9.97
CA ALA A 243 31.42 13.63 10.70
C ALA A 243 32.40 14.34 9.77
N GLU A 244 32.67 13.80 8.56
CA GLU A 244 33.48 14.46 7.54
C GLU A 244 32.84 15.78 7.07
N MET A 245 31.53 15.74 6.78
CA MET A 245 30.78 16.90 6.29
C MET A 245 30.67 17.98 7.36
N ASN A 246 30.42 17.64 8.61
CA ASN A 246 30.36 18.59 9.73
C ASN A 246 31.70 19.26 10.02
N LYS A 247 32.83 18.58 9.78
CA LYS A 247 34.17 19.21 9.88
C LYS A 247 34.40 20.30 8.82
N LYS A 248 33.69 20.20 7.69
CA LYS A 248 33.72 21.19 6.60
C LYS A 248 32.61 22.25 6.76
N SER A 249 32.02 22.40 7.95
CA SER A 249 30.80 23.17 8.25
C SER A 249 30.82 24.64 7.82
N VAL A 250 31.99 25.28 7.74
CA VAL A 250 32.13 26.69 7.28
C VAL A 250 31.65 26.90 5.82
N GLN A 251 31.56 25.83 5.02
CA GLN A 251 31.05 25.88 3.64
C GLN A 251 29.61 25.36 3.50
N LEU A 252 29.01 24.89 4.60
CA LEU A 252 27.72 24.20 4.58
C LEU A 252 26.57 25.03 5.19
N GLU A 253 26.82 26.25 5.69
CA GLU A 253 25.77 27.12 6.25
C GLU A 253 24.65 27.45 5.27
N ASP A 254 24.93 27.35 3.96
CA ASP A 254 23.98 27.60 2.89
C ASP A 254 23.25 26.33 2.41
N PHE A 255 23.52 25.19 3.05
CA PHE A 255 22.98 23.89 2.61
C PHE A 255 22.27 23.16 3.74
N GLU A 256 21.14 22.54 3.39
CA GLU A 256 20.43 21.63 4.24
C GLU A 256 20.88 20.19 3.93
N MET A 257 21.22 19.44 4.98
CA MET A 257 21.53 18.03 4.90
C MET A 257 20.36 17.22 5.47
N ILE A 258 19.68 16.46 4.62
CA ILE A 258 18.57 15.60 4.99
C ILE A 258 19.05 14.16 4.92
N GLU A 259 18.87 13.40 5.99
CA GLU A 259 19.14 11.96 5.97
C GLU A 259 18.09 11.26 5.11
N GLU A 260 18.51 10.45 4.13
CA GLU A 260 17.58 9.70 3.28
C GLU A 260 16.79 8.66 4.08
N GLU A 261 17.36 8.13 5.17
CA GLU A 261 16.69 7.20 6.08
C GLU A 261 15.36 7.75 6.64
N ASN A 262 15.24 9.07 6.74
CA ASN A 262 14.06 9.75 7.30
C ASN A 262 13.06 10.25 6.24
N GLN A 263 13.36 10.14 4.95
CA GLN A 263 12.48 10.72 3.91
C GLN A 263 11.07 10.14 3.90
N PHE A 264 10.91 8.89 4.30
CA PHE A 264 9.63 8.19 4.36
C PHE A 264 9.18 7.85 5.78
N SER A 265 9.84 8.37 6.82
CA SER A 265 9.53 8.05 8.22
C SER A 265 8.06 8.33 8.57
N GLY A 266 7.52 9.47 8.16
CA GLY A 266 6.13 9.83 8.39
C GLY A 266 5.14 8.88 7.69
N MET A 267 5.51 8.38 6.49
CA MET A 267 4.68 7.41 5.77
C MET A 267 4.72 6.02 6.44
N VAL A 268 5.89 5.59 6.89
CA VAL A 268 6.05 4.33 7.64
C VAL A 268 5.29 4.40 8.97
N GLU A 269 5.40 5.52 9.69
CA GLU A 269 4.66 5.75 10.94
C GLU A 269 3.14 5.70 10.71
N SER A 270 2.65 6.33 9.64
CA SER A 270 1.22 6.27 9.26
C SER A 270 0.77 4.83 8.95
N LEU A 271 1.59 4.05 8.24
CA LEU A 271 1.31 2.63 7.96
C LEU A 271 1.29 1.78 9.23
N ASP A 272 2.16 2.06 10.21
CA ASP A 272 2.17 1.35 11.49
C ASP A 272 0.95 1.70 12.35
N ILE A 273 0.49 2.95 12.34
CA ILE A 273 -0.77 3.34 12.98
C ILE A 273 -1.96 2.58 12.36
N VAL A 274 -2.02 2.50 11.03
CA VAL A 274 -3.07 1.74 10.33
C VAL A 274 -3.04 0.27 10.73
N LYS A 275 -1.86 -0.37 10.79
CA LYS A 275 -1.70 -1.76 11.25
C LYS A 275 -2.22 -1.95 12.67
N GLN A 276 -1.91 -1.04 13.59
CA GLN A 276 -2.36 -1.09 14.97
C GLN A 276 -3.88 -0.96 15.07
N MET A 277 -4.48 -0.04 14.32
CA MET A 277 -5.94 0.14 14.29
C MET A 277 -6.65 -1.13 13.75
N ILE A 278 -6.12 -1.74 12.69
CA ILE A 278 -6.66 -2.97 12.12
C ILE A 278 -6.52 -4.14 13.08
N PHE A 279 -5.40 -4.26 13.78
CA PHE A 279 -5.20 -5.28 14.80
C PHE A 279 -6.26 -5.17 15.91
N LEU A 280 -6.50 -3.97 16.43
CA LEU A 280 -7.55 -3.72 17.43
C LEU A 280 -8.95 -4.06 16.89
N MET A 281 -9.24 -3.72 15.63
CA MET A 281 -10.49 -4.06 14.97
C MET A 281 -10.67 -5.59 14.86
N ILE A 282 -9.64 -6.34 14.46
CA ILE A 282 -9.70 -7.81 14.39
C ILE A 282 -9.96 -8.40 15.80
N MET A 283 -9.29 -7.91 16.83
CA MET A 283 -9.51 -8.36 18.21
C MET A 283 -10.94 -8.09 18.68
N ALA A 284 -11.50 -6.93 18.35
CA ALA A 284 -12.89 -6.61 18.66
C ALA A 284 -13.86 -7.54 17.92
N VAL A 285 -13.61 -7.83 16.64
CA VAL A 285 -14.43 -8.75 15.84
C VAL A 285 -14.36 -10.20 16.37
N ILE A 286 -13.19 -10.66 16.81
CA ILE A 286 -13.05 -11.96 17.46
C ILE A 286 -13.90 -12.02 18.72
N GLY A 287 -13.80 -11.04 19.61
CA GLY A 287 -14.57 -10.98 20.84
C GLY A 287 -16.08 -10.93 20.58
N ALA A 288 -16.52 -10.02 19.71
CA ALA A 288 -17.92 -9.91 19.32
C ALA A 288 -18.44 -11.19 18.64
N GLY A 289 -17.62 -11.78 17.76
CA GLY A 289 -17.94 -13.03 17.06
C GLY A 289 -18.17 -14.19 18.02
N ILE A 290 -17.30 -14.37 19.02
CA ILE A 290 -17.47 -15.41 20.03
C ILE A 290 -18.77 -15.18 20.81
N ILE A 291 -19.04 -13.95 21.24
CA ILE A 291 -20.26 -13.61 22.01
C ILE A 291 -21.51 -13.87 21.17
N VAL A 292 -21.59 -13.31 19.97
CA VAL A 292 -22.79 -13.42 19.10
C VAL A 292 -23.04 -14.88 18.72
N LEU A 293 -22.00 -15.62 18.27
CA LEU A 293 -22.15 -17.04 17.94
C LEU A 293 -22.55 -17.86 19.16
N SER A 294 -21.97 -17.59 20.34
CA SER A 294 -22.33 -18.31 21.56
C SER A 294 -23.80 -18.09 21.92
N LEU A 295 -24.30 -16.85 21.86
CA LEU A 295 -25.69 -16.54 22.14
C LEU A 295 -26.65 -17.27 21.18
N VAL A 296 -26.36 -17.21 19.89
CA VAL A 296 -27.16 -17.92 18.86
C VAL A 296 -27.14 -19.43 19.09
N LEU A 297 -25.97 -19.99 19.40
CA LEU A 297 -25.82 -21.42 19.67
C LEU A 297 -26.49 -21.84 20.97
N ILE A 298 -26.49 -21.02 22.03
CA ILE A 298 -27.22 -21.30 23.28
C ILE A 298 -28.74 -21.43 22.98
N LEU A 299 -29.30 -20.51 22.18
CA LEU A 299 -30.70 -20.62 21.77
C LEU A 299 -30.95 -21.92 20.97
N TRP A 300 -30.02 -22.26 20.11
CA TRP A 300 -30.11 -23.46 19.28
C TRP A 300 -30.05 -24.76 20.09
N VAL A 301 -29.12 -24.80 21.05
CA VAL A 301 -28.97 -25.91 22.00
C VAL A 301 -30.26 -26.07 22.85
N ARG A 302 -30.82 -24.94 23.34
CA ARG A 302 -32.07 -25.01 24.14
C ARG A 302 -33.22 -25.65 23.39
N GLU A 303 -33.41 -25.34 22.12
CA GLU A 303 -34.49 -25.93 21.32
C GLU A 303 -34.27 -27.40 21.00
N ARG A 304 -33.00 -27.88 21.02
CA ARG A 304 -32.64 -29.29 20.79
C ARG A 304 -32.45 -30.09 22.06
N MET A 305 -32.80 -29.54 23.24
CA MET A 305 -32.57 -30.20 24.52
C MET A 305 -33.23 -31.58 24.59
N TYR A 306 -34.42 -31.73 24.02
CA TYR A 306 -35.13 -33.03 23.96
C TYR A 306 -34.34 -34.07 23.15
N GLU A 307 -33.89 -33.74 21.96
CA GLU A 307 -33.05 -34.60 21.10
C GLU A 307 -31.75 -34.99 21.81
N ILE A 308 -31.10 -34.00 22.46
CA ILE A 308 -29.88 -34.21 23.23
C ILE A 308 -30.11 -35.16 24.41
N GLY A 309 -31.23 -35.00 25.13
CA GLY A 309 -31.63 -35.87 26.22
C GLY A 309 -31.78 -37.33 25.79
N ILE A 310 -32.44 -37.58 24.67
CA ILE A 310 -32.60 -38.93 24.06
C ILE A 310 -31.19 -39.48 23.69
N LEU A 311 -30.34 -38.70 23.04
CA LEU A 311 -29.03 -39.16 22.64
C LEU A 311 -28.16 -39.55 23.84
N LEU A 312 -28.27 -38.82 24.95
CA LEU A 312 -27.57 -39.12 26.21
C LEU A 312 -28.17 -40.40 26.86
N ALA A 313 -29.50 -40.59 26.82
CA ALA A 313 -30.15 -41.78 27.36
C ALA A 313 -29.76 -43.07 26.59
N ILE A 314 -29.52 -42.99 25.29
CA ILE A 314 -29.01 -44.10 24.45
C ILE A 314 -27.50 -44.32 24.65
N GLY A 315 -26.82 -43.55 25.53
CA GLY A 315 -25.40 -43.73 25.87
C GLY A 315 -24.41 -42.99 24.96
N ARG A 316 -24.83 -42.00 24.16
CA ARG A 316 -23.89 -41.16 23.43
C ARG A 316 -23.13 -40.25 24.39
N SER A 317 -21.81 -40.18 24.23
CA SER A 317 -20.95 -39.28 25.04
C SER A 317 -21.24 -37.80 24.71
N LYS A 318 -21.17 -36.93 25.74
CA LYS A 318 -21.36 -35.48 25.63
C LYS A 318 -20.42 -34.85 24.58
N ILE A 319 -19.16 -35.31 24.52
CA ILE A 319 -18.15 -34.86 23.56
C ILE A 319 -18.55 -35.14 22.10
N LYS A 320 -19.16 -36.31 21.84
CA LYS A 320 -19.68 -36.65 20.50
C LYS A 320 -20.82 -35.72 20.07
N ILE A 321 -21.65 -35.28 21.02
CA ILE A 321 -22.73 -34.32 20.76
C ILE A 321 -22.17 -32.95 20.46
N VAL A 322 -21.20 -32.45 21.23
CA VAL A 322 -20.51 -31.18 20.99
C VAL A 322 -19.79 -31.23 19.65
N GLY A 323 -19.10 -32.31 19.34
CA GLY A 323 -18.43 -32.49 18.03
C GLY A 323 -19.40 -32.45 16.84
N GLN A 324 -20.64 -32.88 17.04
CA GLN A 324 -21.68 -32.77 16.00
C GLN A 324 -22.05 -31.30 15.72
N PHE A 325 -22.16 -30.48 16.76
CA PHE A 325 -22.38 -29.01 16.57
C PHE A 325 -21.25 -28.33 15.83
N ILE A 326 -19.97 -28.67 16.16
CA ILE A 326 -18.81 -28.16 15.44
C ILE A 326 -18.89 -28.55 13.96
N LEU A 327 -19.20 -29.81 13.65
CA LEU A 327 -19.37 -30.28 12.26
C LEU A 327 -20.49 -29.55 11.52
N GLU A 328 -21.61 -29.29 12.17
CA GLU A 328 -22.73 -28.52 11.58
C GLU A 328 -22.27 -27.10 11.21
N LEU A 329 -21.54 -26.43 12.08
CA LEU A 329 -20.96 -25.11 11.81
C LEU A 329 -19.92 -25.12 10.69
N VAL A 330 -19.04 -26.10 10.66
CA VAL A 330 -18.04 -26.27 9.59
C VAL A 330 -18.73 -26.44 8.24
N PHE A 331 -19.79 -27.22 8.15
CA PHE A 331 -20.56 -27.37 6.89
C PHE A 331 -21.19 -26.06 6.44
N VAL A 332 -21.68 -25.25 7.37
CA VAL A 332 -22.26 -23.91 7.06
C VAL A 332 -21.16 -22.92 6.69
N SER A 333 -19.97 -23.04 7.27
CA SER A 333 -18.85 -22.13 6.99
C SER A 333 -18.21 -22.34 5.60
N LEU A 334 -18.30 -23.52 5.01
CA LEU A 334 -17.75 -23.79 3.68
C LEU A 334 -18.33 -22.88 2.57
N PRO A 335 -19.66 -22.78 2.39
CA PRO A 335 -20.22 -21.82 1.43
C PRO A 335 -20.04 -20.36 1.89
N ALA A 336 -20.04 -20.10 3.20
CA ALA A 336 -19.76 -18.78 3.75
C ALA A 336 -18.35 -18.28 3.39
N MET A 337 -17.38 -19.19 3.28
CA MET A 337 -16.02 -18.94 2.87
C MET A 337 -15.92 -18.29 1.47
N ILE A 338 -16.67 -18.80 0.51
CA ILE A 338 -16.68 -18.28 -0.87
C ILE A 338 -17.26 -16.87 -0.89
N LEU A 339 -18.40 -16.68 -0.23
CA LEU A 339 -19.04 -15.37 -0.18
C LEU A 339 -18.21 -14.34 0.60
N ALA A 340 -17.58 -14.76 1.70
CA ALA A 340 -16.70 -13.90 2.48
C ALA A 340 -15.46 -13.44 1.70
N ALA A 341 -14.89 -14.28 0.84
CA ALA A 341 -13.78 -13.90 -0.02
C ALA A 341 -14.17 -12.81 -1.02
N ILE A 342 -15.38 -12.86 -1.56
CA ILE A 342 -15.92 -11.84 -2.47
C ILE A 342 -16.17 -10.55 -1.71
N LEU A 343 -16.90 -10.61 -0.61
CA LEU A 343 -17.22 -9.45 0.23
C LEU A 343 -15.96 -8.81 0.83
N GLY A 344 -15.01 -9.61 1.28
CA GLY A 344 -13.76 -9.13 1.83
C GLY A 344 -12.94 -8.32 0.83
N ARG A 345 -12.88 -8.74 -0.44
CA ARG A 345 -12.24 -7.94 -1.50
C ARG A 345 -12.95 -6.59 -1.71
N VAL A 346 -14.27 -6.59 -1.71
CA VAL A 346 -15.06 -5.35 -1.82
C VAL A 346 -14.77 -4.42 -0.63
N PHE A 347 -14.75 -4.95 0.60
CA PHE A 347 -14.42 -4.18 1.80
C PHE A 347 -13.01 -3.61 1.77
N VAL A 348 -12.02 -4.40 1.35
CA VAL A 348 -10.64 -3.90 1.18
C VAL A 348 -10.60 -2.73 0.22
N GLY A 349 -11.22 -2.85 -0.95
CA GLY A 349 -11.28 -1.78 -1.93
C GLY A 349 -11.97 -0.52 -1.38
N TRP A 350 -13.08 -0.69 -0.65
CA TRP A 350 -13.82 0.43 -0.08
C TRP A 350 -13.04 1.16 1.04
N ILE A 351 -12.40 0.41 1.96
CA ILE A 351 -11.59 0.99 3.04
C ILE A 351 -10.37 1.70 2.47
N LEU A 352 -9.67 1.08 1.53
CA LEU A 352 -8.50 1.69 0.89
C LEU A 352 -8.87 2.98 0.16
N ASN A 353 -9.94 2.98 -0.62
CA ASN A 353 -10.42 4.19 -1.29
C ASN A 353 -10.81 5.28 -0.27
N ALA A 354 -11.48 4.95 0.83
CA ALA A 354 -11.87 5.91 1.86
C ALA A 354 -10.65 6.51 2.60
N VAL A 355 -9.59 5.73 2.81
CA VAL A 355 -8.34 6.21 3.43
C VAL A 355 -7.57 7.11 2.47
N LEU A 356 -7.47 6.71 1.21
CA LEU A 356 -6.70 7.44 0.20
C LEU A 356 -7.34 8.78 -0.18
N GLN A 357 -8.69 8.86 -0.24
CA GLN A 357 -9.41 10.12 -0.46
C GLN A 357 -9.09 11.16 0.62
N LYS A 358 -8.93 10.74 1.87
CA LYS A 358 -8.54 11.65 2.96
C LYS A 358 -7.12 12.18 2.86
N GLU A 359 -6.21 11.38 2.31
CA GLU A 359 -4.79 11.72 2.19
C GLU A 359 -4.44 12.35 0.83
N GLY A 360 -5.43 12.61 -0.04
CA GLY A 360 -5.20 13.17 -1.37
C GLY A 360 -4.45 12.23 -2.34
N LEU A 361 -4.48 10.93 -2.04
CA LEU A 361 -3.83 9.86 -2.80
C LEU A 361 -4.82 9.09 -3.69
N ASP A 362 -5.87 9.76 -4.17
CA ASP A 362 -7.02 9.17 -4.87
C ASP A 362 -6.68 8.31 -6.09
N ASN A 363 -5.46 8.41 -6.60
CA ASN A 363 -5.05 7.74 -7.84
C ASN A 363 -3.83 6.81 -7.67
N LEU A 364 -3.49 6.41 -6.44
CA LEU A 364 -2.60 5.26 -6.29
C LEU A 364 -3.30 4.04 -6.89
N ASP A 365 -2.75 3.50 -7.98
CA ASP A 365 -3.28 2.26 -8.56
C ASP A 365 -3.02 1.10 -7.61
N LEU A 366 -3.96 0.95 -6.66
CA LEU A 366 -3.94 -0.11 -5.66
C LEU A 366 -4.24 -1.49 -6.24
N SER A 367 -4.58 -1.57 -7.53
CA SER A 367 -4.87 -2.87 -8.15
C SER A 367 -3.67 -3.81 -8.04
N SER A 368 -2.46 -3.27 -8.06
CA SER A 368 -1.22 -4.01 -7.87
C SER A 368 -0.98 -4.46 -6.40
N PHE A 369 -1.53 -3.74 -5.43
CA PHE A 369 -1.45 -4.09 -4.01
C PHE A 369 -2.67 -4.89 -3.54
N THR A 370 -3.86 -4.71 -4.14
CA THR A 370 -5.08 -5.44 -3.80
C THR A 370 -5.09 -6.88 -4.29
N THR A 371 -4.22 -7.27 -5.21
CA THR A 371 -3.96 -8.68 -5.55
C THR A 371 -3.38 -9.49 -4.38
N GLY A 372 -3.17 -8.85 -3.23
CA GLY A 372 -2.53 -9.41 -2.05
C GLY A 372 -3.30 -10.46 -1.24
N GLY A 373 -4.55 -10.78 -1.57
CA GLY A 373 -5.29 -11.86 -0.92
C GLY A 373 -4.83 -13.25 -1.36
N GLY A 374 -3.58 -13.62 -1.06
CA GLY A 374 -3.06 -14.95 -1.35
C GLY A 374 -3.80 -16.06 -0.58
N MET A 375 -3.64 -17.31 -1.04
CA MET A 375 -4.22 -18.50 -0.38
C MET A 375 -3.81 -18.60 1.10
N ASP A 376 -2.67 -18.05 1.46
CA ASP A 376 -2.11 -17.99 2.81
C ASP A 376 -2.95 -17.10 3.76
N ILE A 377 -3.31 -15.88 3.33
CA ILE A 377 -4.19 -14.98 4.12
C ILE A 377 -5.56 -15.62 4.30
N PHE A 378 -6.05 -16.25 3.25
CA PHE A 378 -7.33 -16.92 3.27
C PHE A 378 -7.33 -18.09 4.25
N ALA A 379 -6.31 -18.95 4.21
CA ALA A 379 -6.14 -20.06 5.13
C ALA A 379 -6.01 -19.59 6.58
N MET A 380 -5.26 -18.51 6.84
CA MET A 380 -5.10 -17.93 8.17
C MET A 380 -6.43 -17.37 8.71
N SER A 381 -7.18 -16.64 7.88
CA SER A 381 -8.50 -16.10 8.24
C SER A 381 -9.51 -17.20 8.55
N TYR A 382 -9.51 -18.27 7.75
CA TYR A 382 -10.39 -19.41 7.96
C TYR A 382 -10.00 -20.23 9.20
N GLY A 383 -8.70 -20.41 9.45
CA GLY A 383 -8.20 -21.03 10.68
C GLY A 383 -8.65 -20.29 11.94
N LEU A 384 -8.59 -18.95 11.90
CA LEU A 384 -9.07 -18.11 13.00
C LEU A 384 -10.61 -18.21 13.17
N LEU A 385 -11.38 -18.28 12.08
CA LEU A 385 -12.82 -18.51 12.14
C LEU A 385 -13.14 -19.87 12.80
N ILE A 386 -12.43 -20.93 12.46
CA ILE A 386 -12.59 -22.25 13.10
C ILE A 386 -12.33 -22.12 14.61
N LEU A 387 -11.30 -21.39 15.03
CA LEU A 387 -11.03 -21.17 16.44
C LEU A 387 -12.19 -20.46 17.15
N ILE A 388 -12.73 -19.39 16.54
CA ILE A 388 -13.90 -18.67 17.04
C ILE A 388 -15.10 -19.61 17.18
N MET A 389 -15.39 -20.43 16.15
CA MET A 389 -16.47 -21.39 16.17
C MET A 389 -16.31 -22.41 17.29
N VAL A 390 -15.12 -22.97 17.48
CA VAL A 390 -14.84 -23.93 18.55
C VAL A 390 -15.07 -23.31 19.92
N LEU A 391 -14.54 -22.10 20.15
CA LEU A 391 -14.72 -21.38 21.42
C LEU A 391 -16.21 -21.06 21.66
N ALA A 392 -16.93 -20.60 20.66
CA ALA A 392 -18.35 -20.31 20.77
C ALA A 392 -19.17 -21.58 21.10
N VAL A 393 -18.83 -22.73 20.48
CA VAL A 393 -19.48 -24.02 20.77
C VAL A 393 -19.17 -24.48 22.19
N ILE A 394 -17.93 -24.34 22.68
CA ILE A 394 -17.57 -24.69 24.06
C ILE A 394 -18.39 -23.87 25.05
N VAL A 395 -18.48 -22.55 24.86
CA VAL A 395 -19.30 -21.67 25.71
C VAL A 395 -20.77 -22.06 25.65
N ALA A 396 -21.33 -22.27 24.47
CA ALA A 396 -22.74 -22.67 24.31
C ALA A 396 -23.03 -24.06 24.90
N SER A 397 -22.10 -24.99 24.78
CA SER A 397 -22.24 -26.35 25.26
C SER A 397 -21.98 -26.52 26.76
N TRP A 398 -21.47 -25.48 27.44
CA TRP A 398 -21.23 -25.50 28.88
C TRP A 398 -22.46 -25.98 29.66
N MET A 399 -23.65 -25.54 29.23
CA MET A 399 -24.92 -25.94 29.81
C MET A 399 -25.19 -27.46 29.69
N ILE A 400 -24.77 -28.10 28.57
CA ILE A 400 -24.90 -29.56 28.36
C ILE A 400 -23.85 -30.31 29.18
N LEU A 401 -22.63 -29.78 29.23
CA LEU A 401 -21.49 -30.42 29.88
C LEU A 401 -21.67 -30.50 31.40
N THR A 402 -22.24 -29.44 32.01
CA THR A 402 -22.38 -29.32 33.47
C THR A 402 -23.60 -30.05 34.02
N LYS A 403 -24.70 -30.21 33.26
CA LYS A 403 -25.94 -30.86 33.75
C LYS A 403 -25.87 -32.37 33.68
N LYS A 404 -26.55 -33.04 34.65
CA LYS A 404 -26.71 -34.49 34.64
C LYS A 404 -27.84 -34.85 33.65
N PRO A 405 -27.81 -36.04 32.97
CA PRO A 405 -28.84 -36.44 32.01
C PRO A 405 -30.25 -36.41 32.60
N LYS A 406 -30.40 -36.81 33.87
CA LYS A 406 -31.69 -36.80 34.59
C LYS A 406 -32.29 -35.40 34.73
N ASP A 407 -31.45 -34.39 34.94
CA ASP A 407 -31.88 -32.99 35.14
C ASP A 407 -32.30 -32.35 33.80
N ILE A 408 -31.74 -32.86 32.69
CA ILE A 408 -32.11 -32.45 31.35
C ILE A 408 -33.51 -33.03 30.97
N LEU A 409 -33.74 -34.28 31.31
CA LEU A 409 -35.03 -34.96 31.02
C LEU A 409 -36.15 -34.49 31.95
N ALA A 410 -35.87 -34.21 33.24
CA ALA A 410 -36.85 -33.73 34.22
C ALA A 410 -37.39 -32.31 33.97
N LYS A 411 -36.73 -31.50 33.18
CA LYS A 411 -37.22 -30.17 32.77
C LYS A 411 -38.17 -30.20 31.56
N ILE A 412 -38.43 -31.36 31.03
CA ILE A 412 -39.21 -31.58 29.80
C ILE A 412 -40.59 -32.16 30.13
N SER A 413 -40.76 -32.72 31.34
CA SER A 413 -42.07 -33.09 31.89
C SER A 413 -42.65 -31.89 32.66
#